data_79afc07de6613d878aff33a6e8ceecb0
#
_entry.id   79afc07de6613d878aff33a6e8ceecb0
#
_cell.length_a   1.000
_cell.length_b   1.000
_cell.length_c   1.000
_cell.angle_alpha   90.00
_cell.angle_beta   90.00
_cell.angle_gamma   90.00
#
_symmetry.space_group_name_H-M   'P 1'
#
loop_
_entity.id
_entity.type
_entity.pdbx_description
1 polymer ?
#
loop_
_entity_poly.entity_id
_entity_poly.type
_entity_poly.pdbx_seq_one_letter_code
_entity_poly.pdbx_strand_id
1 'polypeptide(L)' 'MPHPTIEQLMIQNLQKQNDALQKRCQILEELLDTKEALILNQNKLILNLQALCDKQQTLLDELSNPQ' A
#
# COMPACT_ATOMS: atom_id res chain seq x y z
N MET A 1 14.32 47.50 12.22
CA MET A 1 14.35 46.08 12.56
C MET A 1 15.59 45.42 12.02
N PRO A 2 16.26 44.61 12.82
CA PRO A 2 17.44 43.92 12.30
C PRO A 2 17.03 42.90 11.25
N HIS A 3 17.76 42.81 10.20
CA HIS A 3 17.58 41.78 9.19
C HIS A 3 18.08 40.45 9.69
N PRO A 4 17.45 39.34 9.33
CA PRO A 4 17.98 38.03 9.72
C PRO A 4 19.35 37.81 9.08
N THR A 5 20.22 37.13 9.79
CA THR A 5 21.53 36.75 9.29
C THR A 5 21.39 35.67 8.21
N ILE A 6 22.45 35.47 7.43
CA ILE A 6 22.51 34.39 6.45
C ILE A 6 22.31 33.05 7.16
N GLU A 7 22.94 32.86 8.32
CA GLU A 7 22.79 31.63 9.11
C GLU A 7 21.34 31.40 9.54
N GLN A 8 20.63 32.45 9.99
CA GLN A 8 19.23 32.34 10.38
C GLN A 8 18.34 31.96 9.19
N LEU A 9 18.61 32.56 8.01
CA LEU A 9 17.88 32.22 6.79
C LEU A 9 18.12 30.77 6.38
N MET A 10 19.36 30.30 6.51
CA MET A 10 19.71 28.91 6.21
C MET A 10 18.99 27.95 7.16
N ILE A 11 18.97 28.25 8.45
CA ILE A 11 18.26 27.44 9.44
C ILE A 11 16.77 27.37 9.14
N GLN A 12 16.16 28.53 8.85
CA GLN A 12 14.73 28.56 8.47
C GLN A 12 14.43 27.71 7.24
N ASN A 13 15.30 27.80 6.23
CA ASN A 13 15.15 27.03 5.02
C ASN A 13 15.27 25.53 5.28
N LEU A 14 16.25 25.12 6.08
CA LEU A 14 16.44 23.73 6.46
C LEU A 14 15.27 23.20 7.27
N GLN A 15 14.71 24.01 8.18
CA GLN A 15 13.52 23.63 8.94
C GLN A 15 12.32 23.37 8.04
N LYS A 16 12.10 24.24 7.05
CA LYS A 16 11.03 24.07 6.06
C LYS A 16 11.22 22.79 5.25
N GLN A 17 12.46 22.54 4.83
CA GLN A 17 12.77 21.31 4.09
C GLN A 17 12.54 20.07 4.95
N ASN A 18 12.95 20.11 6.21
CA ASN A 18 12.73 18.99 7.13
C ASN A 18 11.24 18.72 7.35
N ASP A 19 10.45 19.77 7.55
CA ASP A 19 9.01 19.63 7.75
C ASP A 19 8.36 19.02 6.50
N ALA A 20 8.75 19.49 5.32
CA ALA A 20 8.25 18.95 4.06
C ALA A 20 8.62 17.47 3.88
N LEU A 21 9.85 17.12 4.22
CA LEU A 21 10.34 15.73 4.13
C LEU A 21 9.60 14.83 5.12
N GLN A 22 9.36 15.29 6.35
CA GLN A 22 8.60 14.53 7.34
C GLN A 22 7.19 14.25 6.86
N LYS A 23 6.52 15.25 6.29
CA LYS A 23 5.18 15.08 5.72
C LYS A 23 5.18 14.06 4.58
N ARG A 24 6.18 14.13 3.71
CA ARG A 24 6.32 13.15 2.62
C ARG A 24 6.54 11.75 3.15
N CYS A 25 7.35 11.59 4.18
CA CYS A 25 7.57 10.30 4.81
C CYS A 25 6.28 9.74 5.39
N GLN A 26 5.48 10.56 6.08
CA GLN A 26 4.19 10.13 6.62
C GLN A 26 3.24 9.68 5.53
N ILE A 27 3.15 10.44 4.43
CA ILE A 27 2.30 10.09 3.30
C ILE A 27 2.76 8.77 2.67
N LEU A 28 4.06 8.58 2.52
CA LEU A 28 4.62 7.35 1.96
C LEU A 28 4.34 6.15 2.86
N GLU A 29 4.44 6.31 4.17
CA GLU A 29 4.12 5.25 5.14
C GLU A 29 2.64 4.85 5.05
N GLU A 30 1.74 5.84 4.99
CA GLU A 30 0.31 5.58 4.83
C GLU A 30 0.01 4.89 3.51
N LEU A 31 0.68 5.30 2.45
CA LEU A 31 0.52 4.68 1.14
C LEU A 31 1.03 3.24 1.16
N LEU A 32 2.13 2.98 1.83
CA LEU A 32 2.68 1.63 1.98
C LEU A 32 1.70 0.73 2.73
N ASP A 33 1.12 1.21 3.84
CA ASP A 33 0.12 0.47 4.61
C ASP A 33 -1.10 0.13 3.75
N THR A 34 -1.56 1.10 2.95
CA THR A 34 -2.68 0.89 2.05
C THR A 34 -2.36 -0.17 1.00
N LYS A 35 -1.16 -0.13 0.42
CA LYS A 35 -0.73 -1.14 -0.56
C LYS A 35 -0.63 -2.52 0.06
N GLU A 36 -0.11 -2.63 1.28
CA GLU A 36 -0.03 -3.91 1.98
C GLU A 36 -1.41 -4.50 2.24
N ALA A 37 -2.36 -3.67 2.67
CA ALA A 37 -3.74 -4.10 2.87
C ALA A 37 -4.37 -4.56 1.55
N LEU A 38 -4.11 -3.85 0.47
CA LEU A 38 -4.61 -4.23 -0.86
C LEU A 38 -4.05 -5.57 -1.31
N ILE A 39 -2.75 -5.78 -1.14
CA ILE A 39 -2.10 -7.05 -1.48
C ILE A 39 -2.72 -8.19 -0.68
N LEU A 40 -2.95 -7.99 0.61
CA LEU A 40 -3.58 -9.01 1.46
C LEU A 40 -4.98 -9.35 0.96
N ASN A 41 -5.77 -8.35 0.60
CA ASN A 41 -7.12 -8.55 0.06
C ASN A 41 -7.09 -9.27 -1.28
N GLN A 42 -6.15 -8.93 -2.15
CA GLN A 42 -5.98 -9.60 -3.44
C GLN A 42 -5.59 -11.06 -3.26
N ASN A 43 -4.72 -11.37 -2.31
CA ASN A 43 -4.32 -12.73 -2.02
C ASN A 43 -5.50 -13.56 -1.52
N LYS A 44 -6.35 -13.00 -0.65
CA LYS A 44 -7.58 -13.66 -0.20
C LYS A 44 -8.52 -13.95 -1.37
N LEU A 45 -8.67 -12.99 -2.27
CA LEU A 45 -9.51 -13.15 -3.45
C LEU A 45 -8.97 -14.25 -4.36
N ILE A 46 -7.67 -14.29 -4.58
CA ILE A 46 -7.04 -15.34 -5.37
C ILE A 46 -7.32 -16.71 -4.77
N LEU A 47 -7.16 -16.87 -3.47
CA LEU A 47 -7.43 -18.13 -2.78
C LEU A 47 -8.90 -18.53 -2.90
N ASN A 48 -9.81 -17.59 -2.78
CA ASN A 48 -11.24 -17.84 -2.95
C ASN A 48 -11.57 -18.29 -4.38
N LEU A 49 -10.97 -17.64 -5.38
CA LEU A 49 -11.18 -18.01 -6.77
C LEU A 49 -10.61 -19.38 -7.08
N GLN A 50 -9.46 -19.73 -6.52
CA GLN A 50 -8.88 -21.07 -6.67
C GLN A 50 -9.79 -22.14 -6.08
N ALA A 51 -10.32 -21.87 -4.87
CA ALA A 51 -11.25 -22.80 -4.24
C ALA A 51 -12.54 -22.99 -5.07
N LEU A 52 -13.03 -21.91 -5.65
CA LEU A 52 -14.20 -21.95 -6.52
C LEU A 52 -13.93 -22.76 -7.78
N CYS A 53 -12.77 -22.54 -8.41
CA CYS A 53 -12.37 -23.31 -9.59
C CYS A 53 -12.23 -24.79 -9.28
N ASP A 54 -11.68 -25.14 -8.12
CA ASP A 54 -11.55 -26.54 -7.68
C ASP A 54 -12.93 -27.19 -7.50
N LYS A 55 -13.89 -26.47 -6.91
CA LYS A 55 -15.25 -26.95 -6.76
C LYS A 55 -15.93 -27.16 -8.10
N GLN A 56 -15.75 -26.24 -9.03
CA GLN A 56 -16.30 -26.35 -10.37
C GLN A 56 -15.71 -27.55 -11.09
N GLN A 57 -14.41 -27.78 -10.95
CA GLN A 57 -13.76 -28.93 -11.59
C GLN A 57 -14.29 -30.25 -10.99
N THR A 58 -14.46 -30.30 -9.69
CA THR A 58 -15.04 -31.48 -9.02
C THR A 58 -16.45 -31.78 -9.54
N LEU A 59 -17.30 -30.75 -9.67
CA LEU A 59 -18.65 -30.91 -10.21
C LEU A 59 -18.64 -31.38 -11.65
N LEU A 60 -17.74 -30.82 -12.46
CA LEU A 60 -17.60 -31.24 -13.86
C LEU A 60 -17.18 -32.71 -13.95
N ASP A 61 -16.23 -33.12 -13.11
CA ASP A 61 -15.76 -34.52 -13.05
C ASP A 61 -16.88 -35.46 -12.65
N GLU A 62 -17.69 -35.08 -11.66
CA GLU A 62 -18.84 -35.87 -11.22
C GLU A 62 -19.90 -36.00 -12.31
N LEU A 63 -20.15 -34.93 -13.05
CA LEU A 63 -21.12 -34.93 -14.16
C LEU A 63 -20.60 -35.70 -15.37
N SER A 64 -19.30 -35.69 -15.60
CA SER A 64 -18.68 -36.38 -16.73
C SER A 64 -18.51 -37.87 -16.50
N ASN A 65 -18.44 -38.33 -15.27
CA ASN A 65 -18.25 -39.71 -14.89
C ASN A 65 -19.39 -40.17 -13.95
N PRO A 66 -20.65 -40.20 -14.41
CA PRO A 66 -21.73 -40.72 -13.60
C PRO A 66 -21.55 -42.22 -13.46
N GLN A 67 -21.60 -42.68 -12.25
CA GLN A 67 -21.62 -44.14 -11.99
C GLN A 67 -23.00 -44.69 -12.07
#